data_c9f747d1b729b97758b556f8053be190
#
_entry.id   c9f747d1b729b97758b556f8053be190
#
_cell.length_a   1.000
_cell.length_b   1.000
_cell.length_c   1.000
_cell.angle_alpha   90.00
_cell.angle_beta   90.00
_cell.angle_gamma   90.00
#
_symmetry.space_group_name_H-M   'P 1'
#
loop_
_entity.id
_entity.type
_entity.pdbx_description
1 polymer ?
#
loop_
_entity_poly.entity_id
_entity_poly.type
_entity_poly.pdbx_seq_one_letter_code
_entity_poly.pdbx_strand_id
1 'polypeptide(L)'
;MKTLYYILIITIVAVIMSACKKIDGTCTPVGFTSSHVFSKDGGSIIFRGHYDTSEWVFHSLAIDEKDIPLFKEDPSIKLHYDSQIPPKIIKIEGAWFVIERINNITIKVSVSPSDIHRKLDIEIRHLNCYESIKIIQDKI
;
A
#
# COMPACT_ATOMS: atom_id res chain seq x y z
N MET A 1 47.85 16.26 32.62
CA MET A 1 46.47 16.72 32.43
C MET A 1 46.05 16.78 30.96
N LYS A 2 46.84 17.29 30.05
CA LYS A 2 46.44 17.35 28.62
C LYS A 2 46.19 15.95 27.98
N THR A 3 47.02 14.98 28.29
CA THR A 3 46.88 13.59 27.77
C THR A 3 45.59 12.90 28.25
N LEU A 4 45.19 13.13 29.47
CA LEU A 4 43.93 12.58 30.01
C LEU A 4 42.69 13.16 29.35
N TYR A 5 42.75 14.44 28.96
CA TYR A 5 41.69 15.13 28.25
C TYR A 5 41.47 14.57 26.84
N TYR A 6 42.56 14.27 26.11
CA TYR A 6 42.50 13.66 24.78
C TYR A 6 41.94 12.23 24.81
N ILE A 7 42.28 11.45 25.81
CA ILE A 7 41.75 10.10 26.00
C ILE A 7 40.23 10.14 26.27
N LEU A 8 39.79 11.12 27.10
CA LEU A 8 38.36 11.28 27.39
C LEU A 8 37.56 11.69 26.16
N ILE A 9 38.08 12.59 25.33
CA ILE A 9 37.42 13.02 24.09
C ILE A 9 37.34 11.88 23.09
N ILE A 10 38.38 11.08 22.92
CA ILE A 10 38.40 9.95 21.99
C ILE A 10 37.40 8.87 22.42
N THR A 11 37.26 8.62 23.72
CA THR A 11 36.26 7.65 24.21
C THR A 11 34.83 8.13 24.03
N ILE A 12 34.54 9.41 24.22
CA ILE A 12 33.22 10.01 24.00
C ILE A 12 32.84 9.94 22.50
N VAL A 13 33.76 10.26 21.59
CA VAL A 13 33.54 10.20 20.16
C VAL A 13 33.31 8.75 19.71
N ALA A 14 34.05 7.77 20.23
CA ALA A 14 33.85 6.35 19.93
C ALA A 14 32.48 5.83 20.40
N VAL A 15 31.98 6.28 21.55
CA VAL A 15 30.65 5.93 22.06
C VAL A 15 29.52 6.51 21.19
N ILE A 16 29.69 7.75 20.70
CA ILE A 16 28.70 8.40 19.82
C ILE A 16 28.66 7.70 18.45
N MET A 17 29.79 7.26 17.91
CA MET A 17 29.84 6.53 16.63
C MET A 17 29.24 5.12 16.74
N SER A 18 29.24 4.49 17.90
CA SER A 18 28.63 3.18 18.14
C SER A 18 27.10 3.25 18.30
N ALA A 19 26.52 4.43 18.52
CA ALA A 19 25.10 4.62 18.71
C ALA A 19 24.31 4.76 17.40
N CYS A 20 24.96 4.87 16.24
CA CYS A 20 24.33 4.69 14.95
C CYS A 20 24.06 3.20 14.69
N LYS A 21 23.08 2.61 15.40
CA LYS A 21 22.43 1.42 14.88
C LYS A 21 21.85 1.82 13.54
N LYS A 22 22.35 1.24 12.44
CA LYS A 22 21.58 1.13 11.21
C LYS A 22 20.23 0.57 11.63
N ILE A 23 19.20 1.39 11.56
CA ILE A 23 17.85 0.88 11.51
C ILE A 23 17.83 0.18 10.16
N ASP A 24 18.10 -1.13 10.15
CA ASP A 24 17.76 -1.96 9.03
C ASP A 24 16.27 -1.79 8.90
N GLY A 25 15.85 -0.99 7.91
CA GLY A 25 14.45 -0.76 7.59
C GLY A 25 13.88 -2.06 7.01
N THR A 26 13.76 -3.08 7.86
CA THR A 26 13.07 -4.30 7.52
C THR A 26 11.61 -3.96 7.35
N CYS A 27 11.23 -3.92 6.09
CA CYS A 27 9.88 -3.76 5.67
C CYS A 27 9.11 -5.04 6.05
N THR A 28 8.00 -4.91 6.76
CA THR A 28 7.08 -6.03 7.03
C THR A 28 5.85 -5.85 6.16
N PRO A 29 5.73 -6.60 5.04
CA PRO A 29 4.56 -6.52 4.18
C PRO A 29 3.34 -7.12 4.87
N VAL A 30 2.15 -6.61 4.53
CA VAL A 30 0.88 -7.18 4.99
C VAL A 30 0.57 -8.49 4.28
N GLY A 31 1.13 -8.70 3.09
CA GLY A 31 1.00 -9.93 2.30
C GLY A 31 -0.12 -9.88 1.27
N PHE A 32 -0.46 -8.70 0.77
CA PHE A 32 -1.48 -8.52 -0.27
C PHE A 32 -0.95 -8.68 -1.69
N THR A 33 0.36 -8.73 -1.91
CA THR A 33 0.94 -8.87 -3.26
C THR A 33 0.35 -10.07 -3.99
N SER A 34 -0.41 -9.81 -5.05
CA SER A 34 -1.18 -10.83 -5.78
C SER A 34 -1.61 -10.32 -7.15
N SER A 35 -2.16 -11.21 -7.96
CA SER A 35 -2.78 -10.87 -9.24
C SER A 35 -4.01 -11.71 -9.50
N HIS A 36 -4.98 -11.16 -10.26
CA HIS A 36 -6.17 -11.86 -10.69
C HIS A 36 -6.61 -11.42 -12.08
N VAL A 37 -7.09 -12.36 -12.87
CA VAL A 37 -7.65 -12.12 -14.21
C VAL A 37 -9.14 -12.42 -14.18
N PHE A 38 -9.95 -11.40 -14.45
CA PHE A 38 -11.37 -11.54 -14.67
C PHE A 38 -11.66 -11.81 -16.15
N SER A 39 -12.68 -12.61 -16.43
CA SER A 39 -13.28 -12.69 -17.76
C SER A 39 -14.06 -11.42 -18.10
N LYS A 40 -14.56 -11.32 -19.32
CA LYS A 40 -15.44 -10.23 -19.76
C LYS A 40 -16.70 -10.05 -18.90
N ASP A 41 -17.16 -11.11 -18.24
CA ASP A 41 -18.38 -11.05 -17.40
C ASP A 41 -18.14 -10.32 -16.06
N GLY A 42 -16.88 -10.01 -15.75
CA GLY A 42 -16.52 -9.36 -14.49
C GLY A 42 -16.68 -10.28 -13.29
N GLY A 43 -17.00 -9.70 -12.15
CA GLY A 43 -17.20 -10.43 -10.90
C GLY A 43 -16.52 -9.81 -9.70
N SER A 44 -16.29 -10.59 -8.67
CA SER A 44 -15.63 -10.15 -7.44
C SER A 44 -14.63 -11.17 -6.95
N ILE A 45 -13.55 -10.68 -6.34
CA ILE A 45 -12.54 -11.51 -5.69
C ILE A 45 -12.14 -10.91 -4.35
N ILE A 46 -11.71 -11.76 -3.43
CA ILE A 46 -11.21 -11.38 -2.11
C ILE A 46 -9.73 -11.70 -2.03
N PHE A 47 -8.93 -10.69 -1.70
CA PHE A 47 -7.51 -10.83 -1.36
C PHE A 47 -7.35 -10.82 0.14
N ARG A 48 -6.53 -11.72 0.68
CA ARG A 48 -6.23 -11.82 2.10
C ARG A 48 -4.74 -11.59 2.34
N GLY A 49 -4.45 -10.66 3.25
CA GLY A 49 -3.12 -10.47 3.80
C GLY A 49 -2.78 -11.56 4.84
N HIS A 50 -1.53 -11.58 5.27
CA HIS A 50 -1.01 -12.53 6.26
C HIS A 50 -0.75 -11.89 7.63
N TYR A 51 -0.61 -10.57 7.65
CA TYR A 51 -0.30 -9.82 8.86
C TYR A 51 -1.47 -8.89 9.23
N ASP A 52 -2.09 -9.16 10.38
CA ASP A 52 -3.22 -8.36 10.87
C ASP A 52 -2.71 -7.05 11.47
N THR A 53 -2.85 -5.98 10.71
CA THR A 53 -2.53 -4.63 11.14
C THR A 53 -3.52 -3.62 10.56
N SER A 54 -3.91 -2.66 11.36
CA SER A 54 -4.75 -1.54 10.91
C SER A 54 -3.97 -0.43 10.19
N GLU A 55 -2.62 -0.50 10.19
CA GLU A 55 -1.74 0.62 9.79
C GLU A 55 -1.53 0.75 8.28
N TRP A 56 -1.91 -0.26 7.48
CA TRP A 56 -1.81 -0.14 6.04
C TRP A 56 -2.88 0.79 5.45
N VAL A 57 -2.55 1.41 4.34
CA VAL A 57 -3.44 2.33 3.60
C VAL A 57 -3.37 2.05 2.11
N PHE A 58 -4.43 2.35 1.38
CA PHE A 58 -4.36 2.48 -0.07
C PHE A 58 -3.51 3.71 -0.41
N HIS A 59 -2.51 3.55 -1.26
CA HIS A 59 -1.54 4.60 -1.59
C HIS A 59 -1.79 5.24 -2.96
N SER A 60 -1.87 4.42 -3.99
CA SER A 60 -2.13 4.84 -5.36
C SER A 60 -2.86 3.77 -6.16
N LEU A 61 -3.41 4.16 -7.29
CA LEU A 61 -3.94 3.26 -8.32
C LEU A 61 -3.21 3.53 -9.62
N ALA A 62 -3.06 2.50 -10.48
CA ALA A 62 -2.80 2.70 -11.89
C ALA A 62 -3.95 2.08 -12.69
N ILE A 63 -4.66 2.89 -13.45
CA ILE A 63 -5.79 2.47 -14.28
C ILE A 63 -5.35 2.57 -15.73
N ASP A 64 -5.25 1.43 -16.42
CA ASP A 64 -4.75 1.35 -17.81
C ASP A 64 -3.45 2.13 -17.99
N GLU A 65 -2.50 1.90 -17.07
CA GLU A 65 -1.15 2.53 -17.02
C GLU A 65 -1.13 4.02 -16.62
N LYS A 66 -2.29 4.61 -16.29
CA LYS A 66 -2.37 5.97 -15.76
C LYS A 66 -2.31 5.94 -14.22
N ASP A 67 -1.27 6.51 -13.65
CA ASP A 67 -1.11 6.62 -12.19
C ASP A 67 -2.06 7.67 -11.59
N ILE A 68 -2.73 7.28 -10.50
CA ILE A 68 -3.64 8.12 -9.72
C ILE A 68 -3.22 8.04 -8.25
N PRO A 69 -2.50 9.06 -7.76
CA PRO A 69 -2.14 9.13 -6.34
C PRO A 69 -3.38 9.47 -5.50
N LEU A 70 -3.67 8.66 -4.47
CA LEU A 70 -4.89 8.79 -3.68
C LEU A 70 -4.87 9.93 -2.65
N PHE A 71 -3.77 10.67 -2.54
CA PHE A 71 -3.68 11.87 -1.73
C PHE A 71 -4.10 13.15 -2.49
N LYS A 72 -4.50 13.01 -3.76
CA LYS A 72 -5.03 14.08 -4.60
C LYS A 72 -6.41 13.70 -5.10
N GLU A 73 -7.30 14.67 -5.21
CA GLU A 73 -8.59 14.48 -5.84
C GLU A 73 -8.42 14.19 -7.34
N ASP A 74 -9.05 13.13 -7.81
CA ASP A 74 -9.14 12.78 -9.23
C ASP A 74 -10.61 12.49 -9.56
N PRO A 75 -11.20 13.18 -10.57
CA PRO A 75 -12.63 13.03 -10.89
C PRO A 75 -12.99 11.64 -11.44
N SER A 76 -12.01 10.81 -11.81
CA SER A 76 -12.25 9.46 -12.32
C SER A 76 -12.56 8.44 -11.23
N ILE A 77 -12.32 8.79 -9.95
CA ILE A 77 -12.55 7.92 -8.81
C ILE A 77 -13.29 8.66 -7.69
N LYS A 78 -14.03 7.90 -6.89
CA LYS A 78 -14.67 8.38 -5.66
C LYS A 78 -14.10 7.64 -4.46
N LEU A 79 -13.61 8.39 -3.48
CA LEU A 79 -13.04 7.86 -2.24
C LEU A 79 -14.06 7.95 -1.11
N HIS A 80 -14.16 6.88 -0.33
CA HIS A 80 -14.95 6.83 0.90
C HIS A 80 -14.01 6.57 2.08
N TYR A 81 -14.23 7.30 3.16
CA TYR A 81 -13.39 7.28 4.35
C TYR A 81 -14.15 6.73 5.55
N ASP A 82 -13.44 6.14 6.49
CA ASP A 82 -13.97 5.82 7.79
C ASP A 82 -14.11 7.09 8.68
N SER A 83 -14.63 6.90 9.89
CA SER A 83 -14.80 7.97 10.88
C SER A 83 -13.60 8.17 11.80
N GLN A 84 -12.47 7.52 11.55
CA GLN A 84 -11.27 7.62 12.38
C GLN A 84 -10.53 8.95 12.15
N ILE A 85 -9.62 9.28 13.05
CA ILE A 85 -8.75 10.45 12.93
C ILE A 85 -7.29 9.96 13.09
N PRO A 86 -6.46 10.06 12.03
CA PRO A 86 -6.81 10.48 10.66
C PRO A 86 -7.71 9.48 9.94
N PRO A 87 -8.58 9.93 9.03
CA PRO A 87 -9.48 9.06 8.30
C PRO A 87 -8.72 8.17 7.32
N LYS A 88 -9.18 6.93 7.16
CA LYS A 88 -8.63 5.97 6.20
C LYS A 88 -9.60 5.72 5.07
N ILE A 89 -9.08 5.54 3.87
CA ILE A 89 -9.89 5.11 2.73
C ILE A 89 -10.35 3.67 2.98
N ILE A 90 -11.67 3.47 2.98
CA ILE A 90 -12.29 2.15 3.15
C ILE A 90 -12.93 1.64 1.86
N LYS A 91 -13.20 2.52 0.89
CA LYS A 91 -13.77 2.14 -0.40
C LYS A 91 -13.32 3.10 -1.49
N ILE A 92 -13.03 2.55 -2.67
CA ILE A 92 -12.68 3.31 -3.88
C ILE A 92 -13.61 2.84 -4.98
N GLU A 93 -14.32 3.76 -5.61
CA GLU A 93 -15.19 3.50 -6.74
C GLU A 93 -14.62 4.15 -8.00
N GLY A 94 -14.33 3.37 -9.00
CA GLY A 94 -13.99 3.81 -10.36
C GLY A 94 -15.13 3.55 -11.32
N ALA A 95 -14.94 3.91 -12.59
CA ALA A 95 -15.96 3.74 -13.62
C ALA A 95 -16.37 2.26 -13.85
N TRP A 96 -15.46 1.32 -13.58
CA TRP A 96 -15.68 -0.10 -13.86
C TRP A 96 -15.24 -1.04 -12.73
N PHE A 97 -14.76 -0.51 -11.61
CA PHE A 97 -14.33 -1.29 -10.46
C PHE A 97 -14.78 -0.68 -9.14
N VAL A 98 -14.84 -1.51 -8.13
CA VAL A 98 -15.01 -1.12 -6.73
C VAL A 98 -13.99 -1.89 -5.90
N ILE A 99 -13.23 -1.18 -5.06
CA ILE A 99 -12.28 -1.74 -4.12
C ILE A 99 -12.80 -1.44 -2.72
N GLU A 100 -12.89 -2.45 -1.86
CA GLU A 100 -13.41 -2.32 -0.51
C GLU A 100 -12.43 -2.93 0.50
N ARG A 101 -12.08 -2.17 1.52
CA ARG A 101 -11.40 -2.68 2.72
C ARG A 101 -12.44 -3.30 3.63
N ILE A 102 -12.51 -4.63 3.68
CA ILE A 102 -13.48 -5.35 4.51
C ILE A 102 -13.03 -5.35 5.98
N ASN A 103 -11.73 -5.56 6.20
CA ASN A 103 -11.10 -5.52 7.52
C ASN A 103 -9.57 -5.33 7.36
N ASN A 104 -8.81 -5.53 8.44
CA ASN A 104 -7.36 -5.31 8.44
C ASN A 104 -6.56 -6.24 7.52
N ILE A 105 -7.11 -7.38 7.12
CA ILE A 105 -6.43 -8.37 6.29
C ILE A 105 -7.21 -8.76 5.03
N THR A 106 -8.29 -8.04 4.70
CA THR A 106 -9.18 -8.45 3.62
C THR A 106 -9.55 -7.27 2.74
N ILE A 107 -9.26 -7.39 1.46
CA ILE A 107 -9.67 -6.46 0.41
C ILE A 107 -10.56 -7.21 -0.58
N LYS A 108 -11.71 -6.65 -0.91
CA LYS A 108 -12.59 -7.12 -1.98
C LYS A 108 -12.45 -6.21 -3.18
N VAL A 109 -12.27 -6.80 -4.35
CA VAL A 109 -12.28 -6.10 -5.63
C VAL A 109 -13.40 -6.65 -6.48
N SER A 110 -14.23 -5.76 -7.00
CA SER A 110 -15.34 -6.08 -7.91
C SER A 110 -15.14 -5.33 -9.22
N VAL A 111 -15.36 -5.99 -10.34
CA VAL A 111 -15.27 -5.40 -11.68
C VAL A 111 -16.55 -5.62 -12.47
N SER A 112 -16.98 -4.59 -13.20
CA SER A 112 -18.14 -4.64 -14.06
C SER A 112 -17.86 -5.44 -15.34
N PRO A 113 -18.87 -6.06 -15.97
CA PRO A 113 -18.72 -6.70 -17.28
C PRO A 113 -18.14 -5.75 -18.34
N SER A 114 -17.29 -6.25 -19.23
CA SER A 114 -16.69 -5.46 -20.29
C SER A 114 -16.10 -6.32 -21.40
N ASP A 115 -16.25 -5.87 -22.63
CA ASP A 115 -15.58 -6.44 -23.81
C ASP A 115 -14.22 -5.77 -24.10
N ILE A 116 -13.78 -4.86 -23.22
CA ILE A 116 -12.52 -4.12 -23.36
C ILE A 116 -11.50 -4.70 -22.39
N HIS A 117 -10.27 -4.96 -22.88
CA HIS A 117 -9.15 -5.27 -22.00
C HIS A 117 -8.82 -4.08 -21.10
N ARG A 118 -8.73 -4.32 -19.78
CA ARG A 118 -8.48 -3.29 -18.76
C ARG A 118 -7.50 -3.79 -17.73
N LYS A 119 -6.74 -2.85 -17.17
CA LYS A 119 -5.78 -3.11 -16.10
C LYS A 119 -6.02 -2.18 -14.93
N LEU A 120 -5.90 -2.71 -13.72
CA LEU A 120 -5.95 -1.96 -12.48
C LEU A 120 -4.84 -2.48 -11.57
N ASP A 121 -3.90 -1.63 -11.22
CA ASP A 121 -2.92 -1.89 -10.18
C ASP A 121 -3.30 -1.11 -8.93
N ILE A 122 -3.37 -1.80 -7.79
CA ILE A 122 -3.72 -1.23 -6.49
C ILE A 122 -2.46 -1.27 -5.64
N GLU A 123 -1.90 -0.11 -5.34
CA GLU A 123 -0.74 -0.01 -4.46
C GLU A 123 -1.18 0.24 -3.02
N ILE A 124 -0.66 -0.58 -2.13
CA ILE A 124 -0.91 -0.54 -0.69
C ILE A 124 0.40 -0.21 0.00
N ARG A 125 0.35 0.70 0.97
CA ARG A 125 1.50 1.05 1.80
C ARG A 125 1.26 0.64 3.25
N HIS A 126 2.23 -0.03 3.84
CA HIS A 126 2.33 -0.30 5.26
C HIS A 126 3.70 0.16 5.76
N LEU A 127 3.72 1.23 6.54
CA LEU A 127 4.96 1.91 6.95
C LEU A 127 5.80 2.33 5.72
N ASN A 128 6.98 1.76 5.55
CA ASN A 128 7.87 1.95 4.40
C ASN A 128 7.80 0.82 3.36
N CYS A 129 6.85 -0.11 3.52
CA CYS A 129 6.59 -1.20 2.58
C CYS A 129 5.52 -0.84 1.58
N TYR A 130 5.74 -1.20 0.32
CA TYR A 130 4.77 -1.11 -0.76
C TYR A 130 4.46 -2.49 -1.30
N GLU A 131 3.18 -2.75 -1.53
CA GLU A 131 2.66 -3.99 -2.10
C GLU A 131 1.69 -3.64 -3.23
N SER A 132 1.54 -4.53 -4.19
CA SER A 132 0.68 -4.32 -5.35
C SER A 132 -0.25 -5.50 -5.57
N ILE A 133 -1.54 -5.20 -5.76
CA ILE A 133 -2.54 -6.13 -6.28
C ILE A 133 -2.81 -5.76 -7.73
N LYS A 134 -2.60 -6.70 -8.64
CA LYS A 134 -2.81 -6.51 -10.08
C LYS A 134 -4.09 -7.18 -10.54
N ILE A 135 -4.97 -6.40 -11.15
CA ILE A 135 -6.22 -6.87 -11.73
C ILE A 135 -6.17 -6.68 -13.23
N ILE A 136 -6.50 -7.71 -13.95
CA ILE A 136 -6.66 -7.68 -15.40
C ILE A 136 -8.07 -8.15 -15.71
N GLN A 137 -8.78 -7.42 -16.56
CA GLN A 137 -10.01 -7.92 -17.18
C GLN A 137 -9.73 -8.21 -18.64
N ASP A 138 -9.96 -9.44 -19.05
CA ASP A 138 -9.70 -9.87 -20.41
C ASP A 138 -11.02 -10.06 -21.19
N LYS A 139 -10.90 -10.05 -22.52
CA LYS A 139 -12.04 -10.19 -23.45
C LYS A 139 -12.62 -11.61 -23.52
N ILE A 140 -11.91 -12.59 -22.96
CA ILE A 140 -12.24 -14.00 -23.04
C ILE A 140 -13.12 -14.44 -21.88
#